data_e246d9328879a997ab1960831521687c
#
_entry.id   e246d9328879a997ab1960831521687c
#
_cell.length_a   1.000
_cell.length_b   1.000
_cell.length_c   1.000
_cell.angle_alpha   90.00
_cell.angle_beta   90.00
_cell.angle_gamma   90.00
#
_symmetry.space_group_name_H-M   'P 1'
#
loop_
_entity.id
_entity.type
_entity.pdbx_description
1 polymer ?
#
loop_
_entity_poly.entity_id
_entity_poly.type
_entity_poly.pdbx_seq_one_letter_code
_entity_poly.pdbx_strand_id
1 'polypeptide(L)'
;MAAGKLFLSSPPKNFEHVKQVFTSLAAIIEPGQPTDSRRLALVVVRTITRTDMDLVRPHVPILAQPIFASVRDPVIPVKLAAEAAFVELFNVADEESRVFDKFLTGPGAELPPNTKRSMGDYFKRVALRLGAQARERREAEGGAGGLGLSNDEQEDEKEIWSVGKLDVGTDSFA
;
A
#
# COMPACT_ATOMS: atom_id res chain seq x y z
N MET A 1 10.72 -11.60 -16.92
CA MET A 1 11.81 -10.60 -16.79
C MET A 1 11.99 -9.69 -18.02
N ALA A 2 10.97 -9.41 -18.80
CA ALA A 2 11.10 -8.61 -20.03
C ALA A 2 10.36 -7.25 -19.98
N ALA A 3 9.44 -7.03 -19.05
CA ALA A 3 8.65 -5.80 -18.99
C ALA A 3 9.44 -4.57 -18.49
N GLY A 4 10.40 -4.78 -17.58
CA GLY A 4 11.19 -3.66 -17.02
C GLY A 4 12.17 -3.01 -18.00
N LYS A 5 12.60 -3.71 -19.05
CA LYS A 5 13.52 -3.16 -20.05
C LYS A 5 12.82 -2.30 -21.11
N LEU A 6 11.54 -2.50 -21.33
CA LEU A 6 10.77 -1.72 -22.31
C LEU A 6 10.48 -0.29 -21.81
N PHE A 7 10.37 -0.06 -20.51
CA PHE A 7 10.14 1.28 -19.95
C PHE A 7 11.39 2.14 -19.87
N LEU A 8 12.57 1.53 -19.67
CA LEU A 8 13.84 2.28 -19.64
C LEU A 8 14.28 2.79 -21.03
N SER A 9 13.73 2.23 -22.12
CA SER A 9 13.96 2.68 -23.49
C SER A 9 12.78 3.44 -24.09
N SER A 10 11.74 3.73 -23.30
CA SER A 10 10.56 4.44 -23.75
C SER A 10 10.85 5.93 -23.91
N PRO A 11 10.42 6.56 -25.02
CA PRO A 11 10.63 7.98 -25.25
C PRO A 11 9.93 8.83 -24.17
N PRO A 12 10.42 10.06 -23.91
CA PRO A 12 9.92 10.94 -22.84
C PRO A 12 8.40 11.19 -22.85
N LYS A 13 7.75 10.96 -23.98
CA LYS A 13 6.27 11.06 -24.09
C LYS A 13 5.51 10.10 -23.18
N ASN A 14 6.05 8.93 -22.88
CA ASN A 14 5.38 7.98 -21.98
C ASN A 14 5.48 8.39 -20.51
N PHE A 15 6.54 9.08 -20.13
CA PHE A 15 6.72 9.59 -18.78
C PHE A 15 5.65 10.65 -18.42
N GLU A 16 5.33 11.55 -19.33
CA GLU A 16 4.29 12.56 -19.13
C GLU A 16 2.90 11.94 -19.01
N HIS A 17 2.59 10.91 -19.77
CA HIS A 17 1.33 10.19 -19.63
C HIS A 17 1.23 9.47 -18.28
N VAL A 18 2.29 8.82 -17.82
CA VAL A 18 2.34 8.18 -16.51
C VAL A 18 2.15 9.21 -15.40
N LYS A 19 2.82 10.35 -15.49
CA LYS A 19 2.65 11.47 -14.55
C LYS A 19 1.21 11.98 -14.52
N GLN A 20 0.57 12.14 -15.68
CA GLN A 20 -0.85 12.54 -15.77
C GLN A 20 -1.77 11.54 -15.09
N VAL A 21 -1.54 10.23 -15.27
CA VAL A 21 -2.30 9.18 -14.59
C VAL A 21 -2.19 9.31 -13.06
N PHE A 22 -0.97 9.44 -12.53
CA PHE A 22 -0.77 9.59 -11.09
C PHE A 22 -1.33 10.91 -10.55
N THR A 23 -1.25 12.00 -11.32
CA THR A 23 -1.88 13.26 -10.96
C THR A 23 -3.41 13.13 -10.90
N SER A 24 -4.01 12.42 -11.86
CA SER A 24 -5.44 12.16 -11.86
C SER A 24 -5.87 11.26 -10.69
N LEU A 25 -5.10 10.21 -10.40
CA LEU A 25 -5.34 9.35 -9.25
C LEU A 25 -5.25 10.14 -7.93
N ALA A 26 -4.25 11.01 -7.78
CA ALA A 26 -4.10 11.88 -6.62
C ALA A 26 -5.33 12.79 -6.44
N ALA A 27 -5.82 13.41 -7.52
CA ALA A 27 -7.01 14.25 -7.50
C ALA A 27 -8.29 13.47 -7.14
N ILE A 28 -8.41 12.20 -7.56
CA ILE A 28 -9.55 11.34 -7.20
C ILE A 28 -9.49 10.93 -5.72
N ILE A 29 -8.31 10.80 -5.13
CA ILE A 29 -8.13 10.43 -3.72
C ILE A 29 -8.55 11.56 -2.79
N GLU A 30 -8.52 12.82 -3.23
CA GLU A 30 -8.80 13.98 -2.38
C GLU A 30 -10.20 13.97 -1.75
N PRO A 31 -10.34 14.58 -0.55
CA PRO A 31 -11.64 14.78 0.08
C PRO A 31 -12.61 15.53 -0.84
N GLY A 32 -13.88 15.11 -0.88
CA GLY A 32 -14.90 15.70 -1.75
C GLY A 32 -15.21 14.87 -2.99
N GLN A 33 -14.36 13.93 -3.36
CA GLN A 33 -14.66 12.95 -4.41
C GLN A 33 -15.57 11.82 -3.86
N PRO A 34 -16.32 11.13 -4.72
CA PRO A 34 -17.16 10.00 -4.30
C PRO A 34 -16.35 8.93 -3.58
N THR A 35 -16.88 8.39 -2.50
CA THR A 35 -16.22 7.40 -1.63
C THR A 35 -15.66 6.20 -2.40
N ASP A 36 -16.46 5.62 -3.29
CA ASP A 36 -16.04 4.45 -4.06
C ASP A 36 -14.91 4.78 -5.04
N SER A 37 -14.95 5.95 -5.65
CA SER A 37 -13.88 6.42 -6.54
C SER A 37 -12.58 6.60 -5.77
N ARG A 38 -12.64 7.22 -4.59
CA ARG A 38 -11.47 7.42 -3.71
C ARG A 38 -10.88 6.08 -3.28
N ARG A 39 -11.72 5.15 -2.81
CA ARG A 39 -11.30 3.82 -2.42
C ARG A 39 -10.66 3.08 -3.59
N LEU A 40 -11.28 3.10 -4.77
CA LEU A 40 -10.76 2.45 -5.96
C LEU A 40 -9.40 3.03 -6.38
N ALA A 41 -9.26 4.36 -6.40
CA ALA A 41 -7.99 5.02 -6.74
C ALA A 41 -6.87 4.61 -5.78
N LEU A 42 -7.14 4.51 -4.48
CA LEU A 42 -6.18 4.03 -3.48
C LEU A 42 -5.78 2.57 -3.72
N VAL A 43 -6.74 1.70 -4.06
CA VAL A 43 -6.46 0.30 -4.42
C VAL A 43 -5.61 0.21 -5.69
N VAL A 44 -5.91 1.02 -6.71
CA VAL A 44 -5.12 1.08 -7.95
C VAL A 44 -3.69 1.52 -7.67
N VAL A 45 -3.50 2.61 -6.90
CA VAL A 45 -2.15 3.07 -6.51
C VAL A 45 -1.39 1.97 -5.78
N ARG A 46 -2.01 1.33 -4.77
CA ARG A 46 -1.42 0.22 -4.04
C ARG A 46 -0.98 -0.91 -4.97
N THR A 47 -1.86 -1.32 -5.89
CA THR A 47 -1.60 -2.43 -6.81
C THR A 47 -0.43 -2.11 -7.74
N ILE A 48 -0.41 -0.91 -8.31
CA ILE A 48 0.70 -0.47 -9.18
C ILE A 48 2.01 -0.43 -8.37
N THR A 49 1.99 0.14 -7.17
CA THR A 49 3.17 0.24 -6.30
C THR A 49 3.74 -1.14 -5.97
N ARG A 50 2.88 -2.11 -5.68
CA ARG A 50 3.28 -3.48 -5.38
C ARG A 50 3.84 -4.21 -6.60
N THR A 51 3.32 -3.92 -7.79
CA THR A 51 3.73 -4.58 -9.04
C THR A 51 4.99 -3.96 -9.63
N ASP A 52 5.10 -2.63 -9.60
CA ASP A 52 6.20 -1.88 -10.21
C ASP A 52 6.49 -0.60 -9.40
N MET A 53 7.28 -0.75 -8.33
CA MET A 53 7.68 0.36 -7.48
C MET A 53 8.56 1.37 -8.22
N ASP A 54 9.33 0.95 -9.20
CA ASP A 54 10.21 1.85 -9.97
C ASP A 54 9.39 2.82 -10.84
N LEU A 55 8.24 2.37 -11.35
CA LEU A 55 7.29 3.22 -12.05
C LEU A 55 6.68 4.29 -11.12
N VAL A 56 6.41 3.94 -9.87
CA VAL A 56 5.74 4.83 -8.90
C VAL A 56 6.71 5.79 -8.23
N ARG A 57 7.95 5.39 -8.01
CA ARG A 57 8.96 6.14 -7.25
C ARG A 57 9.09 7.62 -7.64
N PRO A 58 9.14 8.00 -8.95
CA PRO A 58 9.19 9.41 -9.35
C PRO A 58 7.94 10.21 -8.98
N HIS A 59 6.82 9.52 -8.73
CA HIS A 59 5.50 10.11 -8.48
C HIS A 59 5.07 10.06 -7.01
N VAL A 60 5.89 9.50 -6.13
CA VAL A 60 5.65 9.49 -4.67
C VAL A 60 5.30 10.89 -4.15
N PRO A 61 5.97 11.98 -4.56
CA PRO A 61 5.63 13.33 -4.10
C PRO A 61 4.19 13.75 -4.36
N ILE A 62 3.63 13.34 -5.49
CA ILE A 62 2.25 13.67 -5.88
C ILE A 62 1.24 12.85 -5.06
N LEU A 63 1.57 11.59 -4.76
CA LEU A 63 0.68 10.63 -4.11
C LEU A 63 0.71 10.70 -2.58
N ALA A 64 1.85 11.03 -1.99
CA ALA A 64 2.09 10.93 -0.55
C ALA A 64 1.09 11.73 0.28
N GLN A 65 0.82 12.98 -0.09
CA GLN A 65 -0.04 13.86 0.70
C GLN A 65 -1.51 13.45 0.63
N PRO A 66 -2.13 13.19 -0.55
CA PRO A 66 -3.51 12.72 -0.63
C PRO A 66 -3.72 11.38 0.08
N ILE A 67 -2.79 10.43 -0.06
CA ILE A 67 -2.86 9.15 0.64
C ILE A 67 -2.79 9.37 2.15
N PHE A 68 -1.85 10.18 2.64
CA PHE A 68 -1.71 10.45 4.07
C PHE A 68 -2.95 11.17 4.64
N ALA A 69 -3.55 12.10 3.92
CA ALA A 69 -4.80 12.73 4.33
C ALA A 69 -5.92 11.69 4.50
N SER A 70 -5.98 10.72 3.58
CA SER A 70 -7.00 9.67 3.59
C SER A 70 -6.83 8.60 4.68
N VAL A 71 -5.67 8.47 5.35
CA VAL A 71 -5.53 7.56 6.51
C VAL A 71 -6.34 8.00 7.73
N ARG A 72 -6.84 9.23 7.72
CA ARG A 72 -7.73 9.79 8.75
C ARG A 72 -9.16 9.97 8.26
N ASP A 73 -9.49 9.37 7.13
CA ASP A 73 -10.82 9.48 6.57
C ASP A 73 -11.88 8.90 7.51
N PRO A 74 -13.04 9.56 7.70
CA PRO A 74 -14.12 9.04 8.51
C PRO A 74 -14.75 7.78 7.94
N VAL A 75 -14.62 7.57 6.62
CA VAL A 75 -15.17 6.39 5.94
C VAL A 75 -14.17 5.23 6.05
N ILE A 76 -14.51 4.22 6.83
CA ILE A 76 -13.64 3.09 7.13
C ILE A 76 -13.04 2.42 5.90
N PRO A 77 -13.78 2.07 4.82
CA PRO A 77 -13.22 1.49 3.61
C PRO A 77 -12.15 2.35 2.93
N VAL A 78 -12.31 3.67 2.93
CA VAL A 78 -11.32 4.61 2.38
C VAL A 78 -10.08 4.63 3.26
N LYS A 79 -10.26 4.75 4.57
CA LYS A 79 -9.17 4.72 5.56
C LYS A 79 -8.30 3.46 5.43
N LEU A 80 -8.92 2.28 5.38
CA LEU A 80 -8.20 1.01 5.26
C LEU A 80 -7.43 0.90 3.93
N ALA A 81 -8.04 1.35 2.82
CA ALA A 81 -7.37 1.39 1.53
C ALA A 81 -6.18 2.37 1.53
N ALA A 82 -6.32 3.52 2.21
CA ALA A 82 -5.25 4.50 2.36
C ALA A 82 -4.09 3.99 3.23
N GLU A 83 -4.40 3.31 4.35
CA GLU A 83 -3.36 2.66 5.18
C GLU A 83 -2.57 1.64 4.36
N ALA A 84 -3.26 0.78 3.60
CA ALA A 84 -2.62 -0.21 2.76
C ALA A 84 -1.78 0.42 1.64
N ALA A 85 -2.27 1.48 0.99
CA ALA A 85 -1.52 2.21 -0.03
C ALA A 85 -0.29 2.92 0.57
N PHE A 86 -0.39 3.49 1.77
CA PHE A 86 0.71 4.12 2.50
C PHE A 86 1.82 3.11 2.81
N VAL A 87 1.45 1.93 3.31
CA VAL A 87 2.39 0.85 3.63
C VAL A 87 3.20 0.43 2.40
N GLU A 88 2.54 0.23 1.28
CA GLU A 88 3.22 -0.16 0.03
C GLU A 88 4.06 1.00 -0.53
N LEU A 89 3.52 2.23 -0.56
CA LEU A 89 4.19 3.40 -1.14
C LEU A 89 5.54 3.69 -0.46
N PHE A 90 5.60 3.54 0.85
CA PHE A 90 6.80 3.80 1.64
C PHE A 90 7.55 2.53 2.04
N ASN A 91 7.08 1.36 1.58
CA ASN A 91 7.66 0.05 1.90
C ASN A 91 7.92 -0.10 3.42
N VAL A 92 6.89 0.19 4.21
CA VAL A 92 7.00 0.28 5.69
C VAL A 92 7.44 -1.05 6.31
N ALA A 93 7.19 -2.16 5.63
CA ALA A 93 7.60 -3.50 6.09
C ALA A 93 9.11 -3.75 5.96
N ASP A 94 9.81 -2.97 5.13
CA ASP A 94 11.24 -3.07 4.89
C ASP A 94 11.98 -1.91 5.57
N GLU A 95 12.53 -2.18 6.75
CA GLU A 95 13.25 -1.19 7.54
C GLU A 95 14.52 -0.67 6.83
N GLU A 96 15.09 -1.45 5.91
CA GLU A 96 16.32 -1.08 5.18
C GLU A 96 16.03 -0.17 3.98
N SER A 97 14.80 -0.12 3.49
CA SER A 97 14.46 0.58 2.25
C SER A 97 14.67 2.10 2.31
N ARG A 98 14.50 2.70 3.50
CA ARG A 98 14.60 4.15 3.77
C ARG A 98 13.85 5.03 2.74
N VAL A 99 12.83 4.49 2.08
CA VAL A 99 12.04 5.24 1.09
C VAL A 99 11.39 6.45 1.74
N PHE A 100 10.87 6.28 2.95
CA PHE A 100 10.22 7.35 3.69
C PHE A 100 11.19 8.46 4.09
N ASP A 101 12.38 8.13 4.57
CA ASP A 101 13.40 9.11 4.94
C ASP A 101 13.88 9.89 3.73
N LYS A 102 14.12 9.21 2.61
CA LYS A 102 14.47 9.83 1.33
C LYS A 102 13.37 10.77 0.83
N PHE A 103 12.10 10.40 1.03
CA PHE A 103 10.99 11.28 0.71
C PHE A 103 10.99 12.53 1.59
N LEU A 104 11.13 12.42 2.93
CA LEU A 104 11.09 13.55 3.85
C LEU A 104 12.27 14.52 3.68
N THR A 105 13.45 14.00 3.31
CA THR A 105 14.66 14.83 3.11
C THR A 105 14.77 15.41 1.71
N GLY A 106 14.05 14.83 0.75
CA GLY A 106 14.01 15.24 -0.65
C GLY A 106 12.68 15.93 -1.02
N PRO A 107 11.82 15.27 -1.79
CA PRO A 107 10.58 15.89 -2.31
C PRO A 107 9.61 16.35 -1.23
N GLY A 108 9.60 15.70 -0.07
CA GLY A 108 8.77 16.07 1.07
C GLY A 108 9.38 17.19 1.94
N ALA A 109 10.55 17.72 1.56
CA ALA A 109 11.23 18.75 2.35
C ALA A 109 10.42 20.05 2.48
N GLU A 110 9.60 20.37 1.49
CA GLU A 110 8.73 21.55 1.48
C GLU A 110 7.41 21.40 2.25
N LEU A 111 7.09 20.17 2.70
CA LEU A 111 5.89 19.96 3.49
C LEU A 111 5.92 20.74 4.81
N PRO A 112 4.76 21.24 5.29
CA PRO A 112 4.68 21.91 6.58
C PRO A 112 5.27 21.05 7.71
N PRO A 113 5.99 21.63 8.68
CA PRO A 113 6.64 20.89 9.77
C PRO A 113 5.68 19.98 10.55
N ASN A 114 4.45 20.44 10.78
CA ASN A 114 3.42 19.65 11.46
C ASN A 114 2.98 18.43 10.64
N THR A 115 2.89 18.57 9.31
CA THR A 115 2.57 17.48 8.40
C THR A 115 3.68 16.43 8.41
N LYS A 116 4.96 16.87 8.31
CA LYS A 116 6.12 15.96 8.38
C LYS A 116 6.13 15.18 9.69
N ARG A 117 5.94 15.85 10.82
CA ARG A 117 5.88 15.22 12.14
C ARG A 117 4.76 14.19 12.20
N SER A 118 3.55 14.57 11.78
CA SER A 118 2.40 13.68 11.79
C SER A 118 2.58 12.46 10.88
N MET A 119 3.20 12.63 9.71
CA MET A 119 3.55 11.53 8.82
C MET A 119 4.60 10.61 9.46
N GLY A 120 5.63 11.18 10.06
CA GLY A 120 6.67 10.43 10.76
C GLY A 120 6.14 9.62 11.94
N ASP A 121 5.28 10.22 12.76
CA ASP A 121 4.64 9.53 13.89
C ASP A 121 3.70 8.41 13.40
N TYR A 122 3.01 8.63 12.30
CA TYR A 122 2.17 7.61 11.68
C TYR A 122 3.00 6.46 11.13
N PHE A 123 4.07 6.76 10.40
CA PHE A 123 4.99 5.76 9.86
C PHE A 123 5.55 4.87 10.97
N LYS A 124 6.06 5.46 12.05
CA LYS A 124 6.60 4.71 13.20
C LYS A 124 5.57 3.77 13.83
N ARG A 125 4.34 4.26 14.04
CA ARG A 125 3.25 3.43 14.60
C ARG A 125 2.90 2.24 13.71
N VAL A 126 2.84 2.47 12.39
CA VAL A 126 2.56 1.39 11.44
C VAL A 126 3.71 0.40 11.39
N ALA A 127 4.95 0.85 11.35
CA ALA A 127 6.13 -0.01 11.36
C ALA A 127 6.18 -0.90 12.62
N LEU A 128 5.93 -0.33 13.80
CA LEU A 128 5.86 -1.08 15.05
C LEU A 128 4.76 -2.15 15.03
N ARG A 129 3.57 -1.79 14.52
CA ARG A 129 2.45 -2.74 14.40
C ARG A 129 2.79 -3.91 13.47
N LEU A 130 3.36 -3.62 12.30
CA LEU A 130 3.76 -4.65 11.34
C LEU A 130 4.88 -5.54 11.89
N GLY A 131 5.86 -4.96 12.58
CA GLY A 131 6.92 -5.71 13.24
C GLY A 131 6.41 -6.63 14.34
N ALA A 132 5.43 -6.20 15.14
CA ALA A 132 4.78 -7.04 16.15
C ALA A 132 4.03 -8.21 15.49
N GLN A 133 3.22 -7.94 14.47
CA GLN A 133 2.49 -8.97 13.74
C GLN A 133 3.42 -10.00 13.08
N ALA A 134 4.56 -9.56 12.55
CA ALA A 134 5.56 -10.45 11.97
C ALA A 134 6.20 -11.37 13.02
N ARG A 135 6.44 -10.88 14.24
CA ARG A 135 6.95 -11.71 15.36
C ARG A 135 5.93 -12.74 15.81
N GLU A 136 4.67 -12.31 16.03
CA GLU A 136 3.59 -13.22 16.42
C GLU A 136 3.40 -14.36 15.41
N ARG A 137 3.49 -14.07 14.11
CA ARG A 137 3.43 -15.11 13.07
C ARG A 137 4.58 -16.08 13.17
N ARG A 138 5.82 -15.60 13.33
CA ARG A 138 7.01 -16.45 13.49
C ARG A 138 6.93 -17.33 14.73
N GLU A 139 6.42 -16.79 15.84
CA GLU A 139 6.22 -17.54 17.07
C GLU A 139 5.14 -18.62 16.90
N ALA A 140 4.03 -18.29 16.20
CA ALA A 140 2.99 -19.26 15.90
C ALA A 140 3.46 -20.38 14.96
N GLU A 141 4.28 -20.04 13.95
CA GLU A 141 4.85 -21.01 13.02
C GLU A 141 5.98 -21.82 13.65
N GLY A 142 6.82 -21.19 14.50
CA GLY A 142 7.91 -21.85 15.21
C GLY A 142 7.48 -22.72 16.38
N GLY A 143 6.33 -22.46 16.98
CA GLY A 143 5.74 -23.24 18.07
C GLY A 143 5.13 -24.58 17.64
N ALA A 144 4.88 -24.79 16.36
CA ALA A 144 4.37 -26.06 15.82
C ALA A 144 5.46 -27.10 15.49
N GLY A 145 6.74 -26.75 15.68
CA GLY A 145 7.91 -27.58 15.31
C GLY A 145 8.52 -28.42 16.44
N GLY A 146 7.79 -28.73 17.50
CA GLY A 146 8.34 -29.41 18.66
C GLY A 146 7.58 -30.63 19.19
N LEU A 147 7.10 -31.53 18.34
CA LEU A 147 6.85 -32.95 18.69
C LEU A 147 6.85 -33.76 17.39
N GLY A 148 7.97 -34.46 17.17
CA GLY A 148 8.11 -35.36 16.07
C GLY A 148 7.09 -36.49 16.11
N LEU A 149 6.48 -36.72 14.97
CA LEU A 149 6.10 -38.04 14.48
C LEU A 149 5.89 -37.89 12.97
N SER A 150 6.72 -38.62 12.25
CA SER A 150 6.59 -38.87 10.81
C SER A 150 5.20 -39.40 10.51
N ASN A 151 4.55 -38.82 9.52
CA ASN A 151 3.90 -39.61 8.48
C ASN A 151 3.61 -38.75 7.25
N ASP A 152 3.93 -39.38 6.14
CA ASP A 152 3.65 -38.97 4.77
C ASP A 152 2.22 -38.54 4.57
N GLU A 153 2.09 -37.68 3.62
CA GLU A 153 1.06 -37.50 2.61
C GLU A 153 0.59 -36.06 2.45
N GLN A 154 1.01 -35.55 1.33
CA GLN A 154 0.28 -34.75 0.33
C GLN A 154 -0.98 -34.01 0.81
N GLU A 155 -1.01 -32.77 0.52
CA GLU A 155 -1.98 -32.05 -0.33
C GLU A 155 -2.19 -30.60 0.04
N ASP A 156 -2.02 -29.82 -1.00
CA ASP A 156 -2.74 -28.59 -1.35
C ASP A 156 -2.47 -27.27 -0.63
N GLU A 157 -1.74 -26.47 -1.41
CA GLU A 157 -1.88 -25.01 -1.47
C GLU A 157 -3.34 -24.61 -1.27
N LYS A 158 -3.60 -23.85 -0.22
CA LYS A 158 -4.71 -22.91 -0.19
C LYS A 158 -4.28 -21.63 0.51
N GLU A 159 -4.03 -20.66 -0.36
CA GLU A 159 -4.17 -19.24 -0.12
C GLU A 159 -4.99 -18.90 1.12
N ILE A 160 -4.38 -18.24 2.08
CA ILE A 160 -5.14 -17.58 3.11
C ILE A 160 -4.87 -16.07 3.02
N TRP A 161 -5.53 -15.48 2.06
CA TRP A 161 -5.97 -14.11 2.17
C TRP A 161 -7.50 -14.11 2.19
N SER A 162 -8.10 -14.54 3.29
CA SER A 162 -9.50 -14.26 3.52
C SER A 162 -9.66 -12.83 3.98
N VAL A 163 -9.65 -11.92 3.03
CA VAL A 163 -10.40 -10.69 3.13
C VAL A 163 -11.85 -11.09 3.26
N GLY A 164 -12.50 -10.65 4.33
CA GLY A 164 -13.84 -11.04 4.72
C GLY A 164 -14.81 -11.19 3.56
N LYS A 165 -15.52 -12.31 3.54
CA LYS A 165 -16.70 -12.52 2.73
C LYS A 165 -17.67 -11.38 3.00
N LEU A 166 -17.82 -10.49 2.04
CA LEU A 166 -19.02 -9.67 1.92
C LEU A 166 -20.11 -10.60 1.40
N ASP A 167 -21.00 -11.00 2.30
CA ASP A 167 -22.29 -11.58 1.95
C ASP A 167 -23.06 -10.53 1.15
N VAL A 168 -23.12 -10.73 -0.14
CA VAL A 168 -24.05 -10.02 -0.99
C VAL A 168 -25.38 -10.74 -0.87
N GLY A 169 -26.19 -10.29 0.08
CA GLY A 169 -27.60 -10.68 0.15
C GLY A 169 -28.31 -10.27 -1.14
N THR A 170 -28.67 -11.27 -1.92
CA THR A 170 -29.61 -11.13 -3.03
C THR A 170 -31.00 -10.96 -2.43
N ASP A 171 -31.43 -9.70 -2.24
CA ASP A 171 -32.85 -9.42 -2.04
C ASP A 171 -33.55 -9.42 -3.39
N SER A 172 -34.39 -10.42 -3.51
CA SER A 172 -35.34 -10.69 -4.57
C SER A 172 -36.39 -9.56 -4.62
N PHE A 173 -36.42 -8.81 -5.69
CA PHE A 173 -37.59 -8.00 -6.04
C PHE A 173 -38.63 -8.91 -6.70
N ALA A 174 -39.71 -9.12 -5.97
CA ALA A 174 -40.99 -9.50 -6.54
C ALA A 174 -41.84 -8.26 -6.76
#